data_9b8a65e5b56cada05be20798c4422e84
#
_entry.id   9b8a65e5b56cada05be20798c4422e84
#
_cell.length_a   1.000
_cell.length_b   1.000
_cell.length_c   1.000
_cell.angle_alpha   90.00
_cell.angle_beta   90.00
_cell.angle_gamma   90.00
#
_symmetry.space_group_name_H-M   'P 1'
#
loop_
_entity.id
_entity.type
_entity.pdbx_description
1 polymer ?
#
loop_
_entity_poly.entity_id
_entity_poly.type
_entity_poly.pdbx_seq_one_letter_code
_entity_poly.pdbx_strand_id
1 'polypeptide(L)'
;MTGWFLKDENYQLGAMLGYQETRFSWGATGGHYSYNNGNITGDFPRGQKVIGYQQKFSAPYLGLAGKYIYRDFDIIAQFKYSPWAEGKDTDQHYLRDITFKEKVINQKYYSAVINVGYNITPQARVFTEMSWSRTSNDVGDSTYYDNAEGEVEKMKDSAGMQNYNYTIGAGIQYRF
;
A
#
# COMPACT_ATOMS: atom_id res chain seq x y z
N MET A 1 -14.06 9.52 7.34
CA MET A 1 -14.83 10.50 8.17
C MET A 1 -13.93 10.95 9.31
N THR A 2 -13.86 12.26 9.57
CA THR A 2 -13.08 12.85 10.70
C THR A 2 -14.03 13.66 11.54
N GLY A 3 -14.07 13.40 12.84
CA GLY A 3 -14.81 14.20 13.83
C GLY A 3 -13.83 14.96 14.70
N TRP A 4 -13.93 16.29 14.73
CA TRP A 4 -13.11 17.15 15.58
C TRP A 4 -13.75 17.26 16.96
N PHE A 5 -13.03 16.90 18.03
CA PHE A 5 -13.54 16.92 19.41
C PHE A 5 -12.86 17.96 20.30
N LEU A 6 -11.69 18.46 19.89
CA LEU A 6 -11.00 19.60 20.50
C LEU A 6 -10.68 20.60 19.40
N LYS A 7 -11.06 21.87 19.63
CA LYS A 7 -10.84 22.93 18.66
C LYS A 7 -10.58 24.24 19.40
N ASP A 8 -9.50 24.89 19.02
CA ASP A 8 -9.12 26.23 19.44
C ASP A 8 -8.61 27.00 18.22
N GLU A 9 -8.27 28.27 18.38
CA GLU A 9 -7.75 29.13 17.29
C GLU A 9 -6.51 28.53 16.63
N ASN A 10 -5.62 27.94 17.43
CA ASN A 10 -4.30 27.47 17.01
C ASN A 10 -4.22 25.94 16.85
N TYR A 11 -5.16 25.18 17.35
CA TYR A 11 -5.09 23.73 17.24
C TYR A 11 -6.45 23.07 17.06
N GLN A 12 -6.42 21.90 16.45
CA GLN A 12 -7.57 21.02 16.32
C GLN A 12 -7.12 19.58 16.51
N LEU A 13 -7.87 18.79 17.26
CA LEU A 13 -7.69 17.34 17.39
C LEU A 13 -8.97 16.64 17.03
N GLY A 14 -8.86 15.55 16.27
CA GLY A 14 -10.00 14.80 15.79
C GLY A 14 -9.72 13.29 15.76
N ALA A 15 -10.80 12.53 15.83
CA ALA A 15 -10.79 11.10 15.58
C ALA A 15 -11.21 10.79 14.14
N MET A 16 -10.65 9.75 13.58
CA MET A 16 -10.95 9.30 12.22
C MET A 16 -11.46 7.85 12.26
N LEU A 17 -12.43 7.58 11.41
CA LEU A 17 -12.89 6.24 11.07
C LEU A 17 -12.95 6.15 9.55
N GLY A 18 -12.44 5.07 8.98
CA GLY A 18 -12.48 4.90 7.54
C GLY A 18 -12.05 3.53 7.06
N TYR A 19 -11.99 3.42 5.77
CA TYR A 19 -11.51 2.26 5.05
C TYR A 19 -10.46 2.71 4.04
N GLN A 20 -9.36 1.98 3.96
CA GLN A 20 -8.30 2.24 3.00
C GLN A 20 -8.05 1.00 2.17
N GLU A 21 -7.84 1.22 0.88
CA GLU A 21 -7.44 0.20 -0.06
C GLU A 21 -6.19 0.67 -0.80
N THR A 22 -5.20 -0.19 -0.92
CA THR A 22 -3.97 0.05 -1.68
C THR A 22 -3.78 -1.10 -2.66
N ARG A 23 -3.49 -0.79 -3.92
CA ARG A 23 -3.25 -1.78 -4.96
C ARG A 23 -1.90 -1.54 -5.61
N PHE A 24 -1.20 -2.64 -5.89
CA PHE A 24 0.01 -2.68 -6.69
C PHE A 24 -0.18 -3.68 -7.81
N SER A 25 0.30 -3.37 -8.99
CA SER A 25 0.35 -4.32 -10.10
C SER A 25 1.61 -4.10 -10.92
N TRP A 26 2.19 -5.20 -11.39
CA TRP A 26 3.30 -5.18 -12.31
C TRP A 26 3.24 -6.39 -13.23
N GLY A 27 4.02 -6.39 -14.30
CA GLY A 27 4.13 -7.50 -15.21
C GLY A 27 5.51 -7.58 -15.81
N ALA A 28 5.93 -8.78 -16.17
CA ALA A 28 7.17 -9.01 -16.90
C ALA A 28 6.86 -9.50 -18.31
N THR A 29 7.61 -8.96 -19.27
CA THR A 29 7.53 -9.34 -20.69
C THR A 29 8.92 -9.64 -21.22
N GLY A 30 9.13 -10.84 -21.78
CA GLY A 30 10.45 -11.28 -22.24
C GLY A 30 11.44 -11.39 -21.07
N GLY A 31 12.75 -11.31 -21.38
CA GLY A 31 13.81 -11.28 -20.40
C GLY A 31 14.63 -12.57 -20.33
N HIS A 32 15.72 -12.50 -19.60
CA HIS A 32 16.60 -13.66 -19.34
C HIS A 32 16.18 -14.36 -18.05
N TYR A 33 16.17 -15.68 -18.03
CA TYR A 33 15.92 -16.46 -16.83
C TYR A 33 17.14 -17.31 -16.45
N SER A 34 17.31 -17.53 -15.14
CA SER A 34 18.35 -18.36 -14.56
C SER A 34 17.76 -19.13 -13.38
N TYR A 35 17.76 -20.45 -13.46
CA TYR A 35 17.28 -21.37 -12.44
C TYR A 35 18.41 -22.27 -11.95
N ASN A 36 18.22 -22.88 -10.77
CA ASN A 36 19.12 -23.87 -10.20
C ASN A 36 20.57 -23.36 -10.14
N ASN A 37 20.77 -22.17 -9.54
CA ASN A 37 22.06 -21.50 -9.39
C ASN A 37 22.83 -21.29 -10.72
N GLY A 38 22.11 -21.01 -11.82
CA GLY A 38 22.69 -20.75 -13.13
C GLY A 38 22.87 -22.00 -14.01
N ASN A 39 22.50 -23.18 -13.55
CA ASN A 39 22.60 -24.41 -14.33
C ASN A 39 21.58 -24.48 -15.48
N ILE A 40 20.47 -23.74 -15.37
CA ILE A 40 19.41 -23.65 -16.39
C ILE A 40 19.20 -22.18 -16.70
N THR A 41 19.61 -21.74 -17.87
CA THR A 41 19.46 -20.37 -18.34
C THR A 41 18.83 -20.32 -19.72
N GLY A 42 18.18 -19.22 -20.06
CA GLY A 42 17.61 -18.98 -21.39
C GLY A 42 16.89 -17.65 -21.45
N ASP A 43 16.30 -17.37 -22.58
CA ASP A 43 15.58 -16.13 -22.83
C ASP A 43 14.10 -16.41 -23.11
N PHE A 44 13.22 -15.62 -22.49
CA PHE A 44 11.82 -15.58 -22.87
C PHE A 44 11.67 -14.75 -24.17
N PRO A 45 10.77 -15.14 -25.08
CA PRO A 45 10.54 -14.40 -26.31
C PRO A 45 10.25 -12.92 -26.04
N ARG A 46 10.85 -12.05 -26.84
CA ARG A 46 10.68 -10.58 -26.70
C ARG A 46 9.21 -10.19 -26.87
N GLY A 47 8.69 -9.38 -25.95
CA GLY A 47 7.31 -8.89 -25.98
C GLY A 47 6.26 -9.90 -25.49
N GLN A 48 6.63 -11.15 -25.22
CA GLN A 48 5.72 -12.13 -24.65
C GLN A 48 5.53 -11.88 -23.16
N LYS A 49 4.27 -11.85 -22.68
CA LYS A 49 3.96 -11.79 -21.26
C LYS A 49 4.42 -13.07 -20.58
N VAL A 50 5.16 -12.92 -19.48
CA VAL A 50 5.69 -14.03 -18.67
C VAL A 50 4.98 -14.08 -17.33
N ILE A 51 4.93 -12.95 -16.62
CA ILE A 51 4.32 -12.82 -15.29
C ILE A 51 3.33 -11.65 -15.28
N GLY A 52 2.23 -11.81 -14.58
CA GLY A 52 1.32 -10.74 -14.19
C GLY A 52 1.06 -10.83 -12.70
N TYR A 53 1.39 -9.80 -11.95
CA TYR A 53 1.21 -9.77 -10.50
C TYR A 53 0.32 -8.61 -10.08
N GLN A 54 -0.63 -8.88 -9.21
CA GLN A 54 -1.47 -7.88 -8.59
C GLN A 54 -1.60 -8.15 -7.10
N GLN A 55 -1.37 -7.14 -6.28
CA GLN A 55 -1.52 -7.21 -4.84
C GLN A 55 -2.46 -6.11 -4.36
N LYS A 56 -3.33 -6.44 -3.40
CA LYS A 56 -4.32 -5.56 -2.82
C LYS A 56 -4.28 -5.68 -1.30
N PHE A 57 -4.15 -4.57 -0.60
CA PHE A 57 -4.32 -4.45 0.83
C PHE A 57 -5.56 -3.63 1.16
N SER A 58 -6.35 -4.12 2.10
CA SER A 58 -7.60 -3.49 2.55
C SER A 58 -7.58 -3.37 4.07
N ALA A 59 -7.90 -2.21 4.60
CA ALA A 59 -7.87 -1.96 6.04
C ALA A 59 -9.01 -1.01 6.48
N PRO A 60 -10.02 -1.50 7.20
CA PRO A 60 -10.86 -0.63 8.00
C PRO A 60 -10.01 -0.08 9.14
N TYR A 61 -10.00 1.23 9.38
CA TYR A 61 -9.10 1.84 10.35
C TYR A 61 -9.79 2.80 11.29
N LEU A 62 -9.21 2.94 12.48
CA LEU A 62 -9.38 4.07 13.38
C LEU A 62 -8.13 4.94 13.32
N GLY A 63 -8.27 6.22 13.62
CA GLY A 63 -7.12 7.11 13.61
C GLY A 63 -7.35 8.40 14.38
N LEU A 64 -6.28 9.16 14.47
CA LEU A 64 -6.24 10.50 15.06
C LEU A 64 -5.75 11.48 14.01
N ALA A 65 -6.32 12.69 14.01
CA ALA A 65 -5.85 13.80 13.19
C ALA A 65 -5.60 15.01 14.10
N GLY A 66 -4.51 15.71 13.84
CA GLY A 66 -4.16 16.94 14.52
C GLY A 66 -3.80 18.03 13.52
N LYS A 67 -4.19 19.27 13.84
CA LYS A 67 -3.73 20.46 13.15
C LYS A 67 -3.21 21.44 14.22
N TYR A 68 -2.06 22.05 13.94
CA TYR A 68 -1.50 23.09 14.76
C TYR A 68 -1.04 24.25 13.89
N ILE A 69 -1.34 25.47 14.32
CA ILE A 69 -0.96 26.72 13.64
C ILE A 69 -0.07 27.52 14.58
N TYR A 70 1.11 27.90 14.11
CA TYR A 70 2.03 28.77 14.81
C TYR A 70 2.57 29.85 13.88
N ARG A 71 2.09 31.08 14.04
CA ARG A 71 2.38 32.20 13.14
C ARG A 71 2.03 31.81 11.69
N ASP A 72 3.00 31.85 10.79
CA ASP A 72 2.84 31.51 9.38
C ASP A 72 3.00 30.01 9.10
N PHE A 73 3.31 29.18 10.11
CA PHE A 73 3.42 27.74 9.98
C PHE A 73 2.10 27.04 10.31
N ASP A 74 1.80 26.02 9.54
CA ASP A 74 0.76 25.07 9.85
C ASP A 74 1.30 23.62 9.77
N ILE A 75 0.95 22.83 10.75
CA ILE A 75 1.34 21.42 10.84
C ILE A 75 0.07 20.60 10.90
N ILE A 76 -0.03 19.62 10.02
CA ILE A 76 -1.10 18.63 10.02
C ILE A 76 -0.47 17.24 10.20
N ALA A 77 -0.95 16.51 11.19
CA ALA A 77 -0.50 15.15 11.44
C ALA A 77 -1.70 14.19 11.48
N GLN A 78 -1.51 12.98 10.96
CA GLN A 78 -2.51 11.92 10.99
C GLN A 78 -1.83 10.61 11.38
N PHE A 79 -2.52 9.81 12.19
CA PHE A 79 -2.13 8.45 12.50
C PHE A 79 -3.34 7.54 12.31
N LYS A 80 -3.13 6.38 11.66
CA LYS A 80 -4.16 5.36 11.42
C LYS A 80 -3.67 4.02 11.92
N TYR A 81 -4.59 3.24 12.45
CA TYR A 81 -4.34 1.87 12.89
C TYR A 81 -5.51 0.96 12.52
N SER A 82 -5.19 -0.25 12.09
CA SER A 82 -6.15 -1.34 11.91
C SER A 82 -5.54 -2.65 12.40
N PRO A 83 -6.24 -3.42 13.24
CA PRO A 83 -5.88 -4.80 13.56
C PRO A 83 -6.51 -5.82 12.59
N TRP A 84 -7.29 -5.38 11.60
CA TRP A 84 -8.09 -6.22 10.70
C TRP A 84 -7.75 -6.00 9.21
N ALA A 85 -6.52 -5.68 8.90
CA ALA A 85 -6.14 -5.54 7.50
C ALA A 85 -6.13 -6.92 6.81
N GLU A 86 -6.45 -6.92 5.53
CA GLU A 86 -6.44 -8.10 4.67
C GLU A 86 -5.56 -7.82 3.46
N GLY A 87 -4.66 -8.76 3.16
CA GLY A 87 -3.89 -8.81 1.92
C GLY A 87 -4.44 -9.88 0.99
N LYS A 88 -4.52 -9.56 -0.29
CA LYS A 88 -4.80 -10.51 -1.37
C LYS A 88 -3.83 -10.28 -2.49
N ASP A 89 -3.40 -11.35 -3.14
CA ASP A 89 -2.71 -11.23 -4.40
C ASP A 89 -3.20 -12.22 -5.45
N THR A 90 -2.75 -11.98 -6.67
CA THR A 90 -2.90 -12.88 -7.81
C THR A 90 -1.60 -12.81 -8.59
N ASP A 91 -0.94 -13.96 -8.72
CA ASP A 91 0.26 -14.16 -9.52
C ASP A 91 -0.05 -15.08 -10.71
N GLN A 92 0.11 -14.55 -11.92
CA GLN A 92 -0.17 -15.25 -13.16
C GLN A 92 1.12 -15.59 -13.89
N HIS A 93 1.37 -16.86 -14.09
CA HIS A 93 2.47 -17.41 -14.86
C HIS A 93 1.98 -17.78 -16.27
N TYR A 94 1.94 -16.80 -17.18
CA TYR A 94 1.30 -16.94 -18.49
C TYR A 94 1.86 -18.07 -19.35
N LEU A 95 3.17 -18.36 -19.29
CA LEU A 95 3.79 -19.39 -20.11
C LEU A 95 3.47 -20.82 -19.67
N ARG A 96 3.05 -20.98 -18.43
CA ARG A 96 2.69 -22.29 -17.84
C ARG A 96 1.19 -22.42 -17.63
N ASP A 97 0.43 -21.36 -17.93
CA ASP A 97 -0.99 -21.23 -17.66
C ASP A 97 -1.39 -21.53 -16.20
N ILE A 98 -0.53 -21.05 -15.27
CA ILE A 98 -0.70 -21.25 -13.84
C ILE A 98 -1.08 -19.92 -13.19
N THR A 99 -1.99 -19.97 -12.20
CA THR A 99 -2.37 -18.81 -11.38
C THR A 99 -2.32 -19.18 -9.90
N PHE A 100 -1.63 -18.36 -9.11
CA PHE A 100 -1.70 -18.39 -7.65
C PHE A 100 -2.64 -17.28 -7.17
N LYS A 101 -3.48 -17.59 -6.20
CA LYS A 101 -4.29 -16.61 -5.46
C LYS A 101 -4.01 -16.78 -3.98
N GLU A 102 -3.56 -15.73 -3.36
CA GLU A 102 -3.18 -15.74 -1.96
C GLU A 102 -4.07 -14.81 -1.14
N LYS A 103 -4.27 -15.17 0.12
CA LYS A 103 -5.07 -14.40 1.05
C LYS A 103 -4.48 -14.48 2.46
N VAL A 104 -4.15 -13.30 3.02
CA VAL A 104 -3.71 -13.13 4.41
C VAL A 104 -4.70 -12.23 5.13
N ILE A 105 -5.20 -12.64 6.28
CA ILE A 105 -6.19 -11.91 7.08
C ILE A 105 -5.62 -11.51 8.44
N ASN A 106 -6.30 -10.58 9.13
CA ASN A 106 -5.93 -10.11 10.47
C ASN A 106 -4.53 -9.49 10.58
N GLN A 107 -4.03 -8.97 9.47
CA GLN A 107 -2.80 -8.20 9.46
C GLN A 107 -2.98 -6.88 10.22
N LYS A 108 -1.90 -6.37 10.81
CA LYS A 108 -1.89 -5.05 11.44
C LYS A 108 -1.45 -4.01 10.43
N TYR A 109 -2.26 -2.96 10.29
CA TYR A 109 -1.93 -1.81 9.46
C TYR A 109 -1.67 -0.58 10.31
N TYR A 110 -0.60 0.14 9.98
CA TYR A 110 -0.21 1.41 10.58
C TYR A 110 0.05 2.43 9.46
N SER A 111 -0.33 3.68 9.70
CA SER A 111 0.04 4.78 8.82
C SER A 111 0.22 6.06 9.60
N ALA A 112 1.23 6.84 9.25
CA ALA A 112 1.47 8.17 9.76
C ALA A 112 1.70 9.13 8.58
N VAL A 113 1.11 10.31 8.66
CA VAL A 113 1.31 11.40 7.70
C VAL A 113 1.59 12.67 8.50
N ILE A 114 2.59 13.43 8.10
CA ILE A 114 2.88 14.77 8.60
C ILE A 114 3.05 15.72 7.42
N ASN A 115 2.33 16.84 7.46
CA ASN A 115 2.43 17.91 6.49
C ASN A 115 2.80 19.19 7.23
N VAL A 116 3.88 19.82 6.83
CA VAL A 116 4.35 21.09 7.39
C VAL A 116 4.32 22.13 6.29
N GLY A 117 3.53 23.19 6.49
CA GLY A 117 3.39 24.29 5.57
C GLY A 117 3.87 25.60 6.13
N TYR A 118 4.28 26.49 5.25
CA TYR A 118 4.60 27.88 5.54
C TYR A 118 3.81 28.79 4.59
N ASN A 119 3.01 29.68 5.16
CA ASN A 119 2.19 30.63 4.43
C ASN A 119 3.04 31.87 4.09
N ILE A 120 3.47 31.96 2.82
CA ILE A 120 4.26 33.12 2.31
C ILE A 120 3.38 34.36 2.21
N THR A 121 2.11 34.15 1.81
CA THR A 121 1.04 35.16 1.76
C THR A 121 -0.27 34.51 2.22
N PRO A 122 -1.35 35.28 2.46
CA PRO A 122 -2.66 34.69 2.73
C PRO A 122 -3.17 33.74 1.65
N GLN A 123 -2.66 33.88 0.40
CA GLN A 123 -3.07 33.06 -0.75
C GLN A 123 -2.03 31.97 -1.11
N ALA A 124 -0.76 32.13 -0.74
CA ALA A 124 0.32 31.26 -1.18
C ALA A 124 0.97 30.51 0.00
N ARG A 125 1.02 29.19 -0.09
CA ARG A 125 1.61 28.30 0.91
C ARG A 125 2.59 27.35 0.22
N VAL A 126 3.79 27.20 0.78
CA VAL A 126 4.71 26.09 0.45
C VAL A 126 4.58 25.01 1.52
N PHE A 127 4.76 23.75 1.16
CA PHE A 127 4.66 22.67 2.13
C PHE A 127 5.58 21.50 1.79
N THR A 128 5.90 20.73 2.82
CA THR A 128 6.49 19.40 2.73
C THR A 128 5.56 18.40 3.40
N GLU A 129 5.40 17.24 2.79
CA GLU A 129 4.63 16.13 3.34
C GLU A 129 5.48 14.87 3.39
N MET A 130 5.42 14.19 4.52
CA MET A 130 5.97 12.86 4.71
C MET A 130 4.86 11.90 5.05
N SER A 131 4.81 10.78 4.37
CA SER A 131 3.90 9.68 4.70
C SER A 131 4.67 8.39 4.88
N TRP A 132 4.20 7.59 5.81
CA TRP A 132 4.66 6.24 6.08
C TRP A 132 3.48 5.32 6.31
N SER A 133 3.56 4.10 5.78
CA SER A 133 2.60 3.05 6.09
C SER A 133 3.23 1.68 6.10
N ARG A 134 2.68 0.79 6.91
CA ARG A 134 3.11 -0.60 7.04
C ARG A 134 1.91 -1.51 7.27
N THR A 135 1.85 -2.60 6.49
CA THR A 135 1.05 -3.78 6.79
C THR A 135 1.99 -4.86 7.31
N SER A 136 1.67 -5.48 8.46
CA SER A 136 2.52 -6.49 9.10
C SER A 136 2.76 -7.68 8.16
N ASN A 137 3.89 -8.36 8.39
CA ASN A 137 4.11 -9.66 7.76
C ASN A 137 3.31 -10.71 8.52
N ASP A 138 2.41 -11.37 7.83
CA ASP A 138 1.61 -12.46 8.38
C ASP A 138 1.46 -13.56 7.33
N VAL A 139 1.12 -14.75 7.79
CA VAL A 139 0.95 -15.95 6.99
C VAL A 139 -0.52 -16.17 6.67
N GLY A 140 -0.81 -16.69 5.48
CA GLY A 140 -2.14 -17.00 5.02
C GLY A 140 -2.16 -18.16 4.04
N ASP A 141 -3.28 -18.33 3.38
CA ASP A 141 -3.53 -19.45 2.49
C ASP A 141 -3.25 -19.06 1.03
N SER A 142 -2.76 -20.03 0.26
CA SER A 142 -2.63 -19.94 -1.20
C SER A 142 -3.52 -20.95 -1.89
N THR A 143 -3.99 -20.60 -3.08
CA THR A 143 -4.68 -21.51 -3.98
C THR A 143 -3.95 -21.49 -5.32
N TYR A 144 -3.47 -22.65 -5.71
CA TYR A 144 -2.86 -22.93 -7.01
C TYR A 144 -3.94 -23.37 -8.01
N TYR A 145 -3.89 -22.83 -9.21
CA TYR A 145 -4.70 -23.21 -10.34
C TYR A 145 -3.78 -23.58 -11.49
N ASP A 146 -3.88 -24.83 -11.98
CA ASP A 146 -3.41 -25.22 -13.29
C ASP A 146 -4.59 -25.03 -14.27
N ASN A 147 -4.53 -23.94 -15.06
CA ASN A 147 -5.65 -23.62 -15.96
C ASN A 147 -5.64 -24.53 -17.19
N ALA A 148 -4.50 -25.15 -17.56
CA ALA A 148 -4.39 -26.07 -18.69
C ALA A 148 -5.00 -27.45 -18.37
N GLU A 149 -4.75 -27.95 -17.17
CA GLU A 149 -5.23 -29.26 -16.72
C GLU A 149 -6.54 -29.18 -15.92
N GLY A 150 -6.94 -27.97 -15.51
CA GLY A 150 -8.13 -27.72 -14.69
C GLY A 150 -7.97 -28.15 -13.23
N GLU A 151 -6.72 -28.31 -12.76
CA GLU A 151 -6.43 -28.71 -11.39
C GLU A 151 -6.46 -27.51 -10.45
N VAL A 152 -6.93 -27.75 -9.22
CA VAL A 152 -6.97 -26.73 -8.16
C VAL A 152 -6.46 -27.33 -6.87
N GLU A 153 -5.41 -26.73 -6.29
CA GLU A 153 -4.86 -27.13 -5.00
C GLU A 153 -4.94 -25.99 -4.00
N LYS A 154 -5.38 -26.28 -2.78
CA LYS A 154 -5.41 -25.33 -1.66
C LYS A 154 -4.32 -25.68 -0.67
N MET A 155 -3.48 -24.71 -0.37
CA MET A 155 -2.35 -24.84 0.54
C MET A 155 -2.55 -23.89 1.73
N LYS A 156 -2.64 -24.47 2.93
CA LYS A 156 -2.72 -23.69 4.17
C LYS A 156 -1.36 -23.13 4.56
N ASP A 157 -1.38 -21.93 5.16
CA ASP A 157 -0.22 -21.28 5.75
C ASP A 157 1.01 -21.21 4.79
N SER A 158 0.75 -21.14 3.49
CA SER A 158 1.75 -21.18 2.43
C SER A 158 1.99 -19.82 1.75
N ALA A 159 1.18 -18.82 2.08
CA ALA A 159 1.31 -17.45 1.60
C ALA A 159 1.88 -16.55 2.68
N GLY A 160 2.69 -15.57 2.28
CA GLY A 160 3.19 -14.52 3.17
C GLY A 160 3.10 -13.16 2.50
N MET A 161 2.47 -12.20 3.15
CA MET A 161 2.33 -10.85 2.62
C MET A 161 2.72 -9.79 3.63
N GLN A 162 3.42 -8.77 3.16
CA GLN A 162 3.68 -7.53 3.89
C GLN A 162 3.72 -6.36 2.92
N ASN A 163 3.51 -5.16 3.45
CA ASN A 163 3.69 -3.95 2.68
C ASN A 163 4.35 -2.87 3.54
N TYR A 164 5.26 -2.14 2.94
CA TYR A 164 5.95 -1.01 3.55
C TYR A 164 6.12 0.09 2.52
N ASN A 165 5.61 1.27 2.84
CA ASN A 165 5.73 2.44 1.97
C ASN A 165 6.17 3.66 2.77
N TYR A 166 6.96 4.51 2.13
CA TYR A 166 7.22 5.87 2.56
C TYR A 166 7.24 6.80 1.35
N THR A 167 6.80 8.01 1.57
CA THR A 167 6.80 9.06 0.54
C THR A 167 7.20 10.37 1.18
N ILE A 168 8.03 11.14 0.47
CA ILE A 168 8.35 12.51 0.82
C ILE A 168 8.02 13.35 -0.41
N GLY A 169 7.24 14.40 -0.21
CA GLY A 169 6.86 15.34 -1.25
C GLY A 169 6.96 16.78 -0.77
N ALA A 170 7.11 17.69 -1.71
CA ALA A 170 7.01 19.13 -1.48
C ALA A 170 6.16 19.78 -2.56
N GLY A 171 5.50 20.88 -2.24
CA GLY A 171 4.62 21.55 -3.18
C GLY A 171 4.28 22.98 -2.78
N ILE A 172 3.61 23.63 -3.71
CA ILE A 172 3.08 24.98 -3.55
C ILE A 172 1.56 24.89 -3.71
N GLN A 173 0.84 25.52 -2.80
CA GLN A 173 -0.61 25.67 -2.85
C GLN A 173 -0.94 27.15 -3.01
N TYR A 174 -1.79 27.48 -3.97
CA TYR A 174 -2.31 28.83 -4.20
C TYR A 174 -3.85 28.81 -4.13
N ARG A 175 -4.43 29.81 -3.47
CA ARG A 175 -5.89 30.01 -3.37
C ARG A 175 -6.26 31.25 -4.15
N PHE A 176 -7.12 31.08 -5.11
CA PHE A 176 -7.70 32.14 -5.95
C PHE A 176 -8.87 32.83 -5.26
#